data_0f36b6d70f0b90743a08f1be854f7940
#
_entry.id   0f36b6d70f0b90743a08f1be854f7940
#
_cell.length_a   1.000
_cell.length_b   1.000
_cell.length_c   1.000
_cell.angle_alpha   90.00
_cell.angle_beta   90.00
_cell.angle_gamma   90.00
#
_symmetry.space_group_name_H-M   'P 1'
#
loop_
_entity.id
_entity.type
_entity.pdbx_description
1 polymer ?
#
loop_
_entity_poly.entity_id
_entity_poly.type
_entity_poly.pdbx_seq_one_letter_code
_entity_poly.pdbx_strand_id
1 'polypeptide(L)'
;MRIHRENALTFMQLLGTAIDKDPASLEGWRCLYVRDAQNQSRQWVEETLSRLREAHRTLDCEVVQCPDQDILFFSRHMPVDELYAIADDFIRANYNSHGEAGEIALYDLCHDWRIMKDLLLNKTPLCVLQQEATLPAYDFGEVDALRDVFKEAKQLRSARMPLHVMIVEDDALTRRMVASAFKENYALINASNAQEAIENYLTHAPDIVFLDIGLPDTSGFEVLHRIMASDPNAYVVMFSGNAYLDNVASALSGGASGFVSKPFRKEKMQRYIQESALHHRQQIA
;
A
#
# COMPACT_ATOMS: atom_id res chain seq x y z
N MET A 1 -6.17 -2.98 13.91
CA MET A 1 -7.50 -2.47 13.60
C MET A 1 -7.56 -0.97 13.84
N ARG A 2 -7.94 -0.18 12.82
CA ARG A 2 -8.00 1.31 12.86
C ARG A 2 -9.38 1.79 12.44
N ILE A 3 -9.77 2.97 12.90
CA ILE A 3 -11.01 3.63 12.50
C ILE A 3 -10.67 5.00 11.93
N HIS A 4 -11.07 5.24 10.68
CA HIS A 4 -10.90 6.49 9.96
C HIS A 4 -12.23 7.26 9.97
N ARG A 5 -12.29 8.35 10.71
CA ARG A 5 -13.44 9.27 10.78
C ARG A 5 -13.04 10.65 10.28
N GLU A 6 -12.11 11.29 10.97
CA GLU A 6 -11.66 12.64 10.64
C GLU A 6 -10.79 12.67 9.37
N ASN A 7 -10.06 11.58 9.08
CA ASN A 7 -9.20 11.41 7.91
C ASN A 7 -9.80 10.47 6.84
N ALA A 8 -11.10 10.19 6.89
CA ALA A 8 -11.76 9.26 5.97
C ALA A 8 -11.56 9.64 4.49
N LEU A 9 -11.70 10.92 4.16
CA LEU A 9 -11.50 11.40 2.79
C LEU A 9 -10.06 11.20 2.31
N THR A 10 -9.08 11.54 3.14
CA THR A 10 -7.66 11.32 2.82
C THR A 10 -7.36 9.84 2.60
N PHE A 11 -7.87 8.98 3.47
CA PHE A 11 -7.71 7.53 3.32
C PHE A 11 -8.31 7.03 2.01
N MET A 12 -9.53 7.44 1.66
CA MET A 12 -10.20 7.05 0.41
C MET A 12 -9.42 7.52 -0.83
N GLN A 13 -8.84 8.72 -0.81
CA GLN A 13 -8.00 9.24 -1.89
C GLN A 13 -6.72 8.40 -2.06
N LEU A 14 -6.02 8.11 -0.95
CA LEU A 14 -4.82 7.27 -0.96
C LEU A 14 -5.15 5.87 -1.51
N LEU A 15 -6.26 5.28 -1.08
CA LEU A 15 -6.71 3.97 -1.56
C LEU A 15 -7.06 4.02 -3.06
N GLY A 16 -7.74 5.05 -3.52
CA GLY A 16 -8.03 5.26 -4.94
C GLY A 16 -6.75 5.34 -5.79
N THR A 17 -5.74 6.07 -5.30
CA THR A 17 -4.41 6.15 -5.95
C THR A 17 -3.71 4.79 -5.98
N ALA A 18 -3.79 4.02 -4.89
CA ALA A 18 -3.22 2.68 -4.80
C ALA A 18 -3.87 1.71 -5.81
N ILE A 19 -5.20 1.75 -5.91
CA ILE A 19 -5.97 0.97 -6.87
C ILE A 19 -5.55 1.28 -8.32
N ASP A 20 -5.37 2.55 -8.65
CA ASP A 20 -4.93 2.97 -9.99
C ASP A 20 -3.52 2.50 -10.32
N LYS A 21 -2.64 2.52 -9.34
CA LYS A 21 -1.22 2.26 -9.55
C LYS A 21 -0.88 0.77 -9.63
N ASP A 22 -1.34 -0.01 -8.66
CA ASP A 22 -1.12 -1.47 -8.61
C ASP A 22 -2.21 -2.18 -7.81
N PRO A 23 -3.34 -2.56 -8.43
CA PRO A 23 -4.40 -3.31 -7.75
C PRO A 23 -3.92 -4.64 -7.15
N ALA A 24 -2.88 -5.24 -7.72
CA ALA A 24 -2.32 -6.49 -7.23
C ALA A 24 -1.59 -6.37 -5.87
N SER A 25 -1.18 -5.16 -5.48
CA SER A 25 -0.69 -4.89 -4.12
C SER A 25 -1.77 -5.07 -3.06
N LEU A 26 -3.04 -5.02 -3.45
CA LEU A 26 -4.22 -5.17 -2.59
C LEU A 26 -4.72 -6.62 -2.53
N GLU A 27 -3.93 -7.59 -2.99
CA GLU A 27 -4.26 -9.02 -2.92
C GLU A 27 -4.60 -9.47 -1.49
N GLY A 28 -5.74 -10.14 -1.35
CA GLY A 28 -6.26 -10.63 -0.07
C GLY A 28 -7.06 -9.61 0.74
N TRP A 29 -7.10 -8.35 0.34
CA TRP A 29 -7.97 -7.35 0.95
C TRP A 29 -9.40 -7.44 0.41
N ARG A 30 -10.37 -7.38 1.32
CA ARG A 30 -11.81 -7.33 1.02
C ARG A 30 -12.42 -6.12 1.69
N CYS A 31 -13.46 -5.59 1.06
CA CYS A 31 -14.25 -4.49 1.59
C CYS A 31 -15.70 -4.94 1.74
N LEU A 32 -16.20 -4.91 2.96
CA LEU A 32 -17.63 -4.95 3.22
C LEU A 32 -18.14 -3.51 3.20
N TYR A 33 -18.95 -3.18 2.21
CA TYR A 33 -19.64 -1.90 2.11
C TYR A 33 -21.02 -2.00 2.75
N VAL A 34 -21.33 -1.04 3.57
CA VAL A 34 -22.62 -0.95 4.26
C VAL A 34 -23.16 0.46 4.06
N ARG A 35 -24.32 0.56 3.39
CA ARG A 35 -25.04 1.81 3.26
C ARG A 35 -25.86 2.06 4.51
N ASP A 36 -25.55 3.13 5.23
CA ASP A 36 -26.29 3.54 6.42
C ASP A 36 -27.37 4.58 6.08
N ALA A 37 -28.58 4.10 5.79
CA ALA A 37 -29.71 4.99 5.48
C ALA A 37 -30.28 5.71 6.73
N GLN A 38 -29.88 5.39 7.98
CA GLN A 38 -30.57 5.83 9.17
C GLN A 38 -29.72 6.37 10.34
N ASN A 39 -28.42 6.65 10.12
CA ASN A 39 -27.54 7.28 11.13
C ASN A 39 -27.39 6.52 12.46
N GLN A 40 -27.57 5.18 12.49
CA GLN A 40 -27.41 4.34 13.68
C GLN A 40 -26.06 3.60 13.72
N SER A 41 -25.21 3.80 12.71
CA SER A 41 -24.00 3.03 12.47
C SER A 41 -22.91 3.17 13.54
N ARG A 42 -22.86 4.31 14.26
CA ARG A 42 -21.75 4.59 15.17
C ARG A 42 -21.67 3.60 16.34
N GLN A 43 -22.78 3.34 16.99
CA GLN A 43 -22.83 2.41 18.12
C GLN A 43 -22.57 0.98 17.65
N TRP A 44 -23.19 0.57 16.55
CA TRP A 44 -22.98 -0.74 15.97
C TRP A 44 -21.50 -0.97 15.57
N VAL A 45 -20.85 0.03 14.95
CA VAL A 45 -19.42 -0.03 14.62
C VAL A 45 -18.59 -0.28 15.88
N GLU A 46 -18.80 0.50 16.94
CA GLU A 46 -18.03 0.35 18.19
C GLU A 46 -18.24 -1.03 18.83
N GLU A 47 -19.49 -1.52 18.87
CA GLU A 47 -19.84 -2.84 19.43
C GLU A 47 -19.25 -3.98 18.58
N THR A 48 -19.37 -3.89 17.25
CA THR A 48 -18.81 -4.89 16.32
C THR A 48 -17.30 -4.93 16.42
N LEU A 49 -16.63 -3.77 16.45
CA LEU A 49 -15.19 -3.69 16.60
C LEU A 49 -14.70 -4.21 17.94
N SER A 50 -15.46 -4.00 19.03
CA SER A 50 -15.13 -4.56 20.34
C SER A 50 -15.16 -6.09 20.31
N ARG A 51 -16.23 -6.67 19.75
CA ARG A 51 -16.36 -8.14 19.58
C ARG A 51 -15.25 -8.73 18.73
N LEU A 52 -14.92 -8.10 17.62
CA LEU A 52 -13.84 -8.55 16.73
C LEU A 52 -12.45 -8.48 17.41
N ARG A 53 -12.21 -7.46 18.24
CA ARG A 53 -10.96 -7.35 19.02
C ARG A 53 -10.82 -8.46 20.04
N GLU A 54 -11.93 -8.88 20.66
CA GLU A 54 -11.94 -9.99 21.62
C GLU A 54 -11.74 -11.33 20.95
N ALA A 55 -12.36 -11.54 19.77
CA ALA A 55 -12.26 -12.78 19.01
C ALA A 55 -10.89 -12.94 18.29
N HIS A 56 -10.33 -11.86 17.78
CA HIS A 56 -9.13 -11.86 16.93
C HIS A 56 -8.10 -10.83 17.38
N ARG A 57 -7.08 -11.27 18.11
CA ARG A 57 -6.00 -10.38 18.60
C ARG A 57 -5.10 -9.79 17.52
N THR A 58 -5.08 -10.38 16.33
CA THR A 58 -4.16 -10.03 15.22
C THR A 58 -4.87 -9.66 13.93
N LEU A 59 -6.13 -9.21 13.99
CA LEU A 59 -6.91 -8.93 12.80
C LEU A 59 -6.48 -7.61 12.14
N ASP A 60 -6.09 -7.68 10.86
CA ASP A 60 -5.83 -6.52 10.01
C ASP A 60 -7.16 -5.99 9.47
N CYS A 61 -7.78 -5.08 10.22
CA CYS A 61 -9.04 -4.44 9.83
C CYS A 61 -8.91 -2.92 9.88
N GLU A 62 -9.51 -2.27 8.89
CA GLU A 62 -9.65 -0.82 8.84
C GLU A 62 -11.12 -0.47 8.56
N VAL A 63 -11.65 0.49 9.28
CA VAL A 63 -13.04 0.93 9.14
C VAL A 63 -13.05 2.39 8.77
N VAL A 64 -13.71 2.72 7.67
CA VAL A 64 -13.91 4.09 7.21
C VAL A 64 -15.38 4.43 7.37
N GLN A 65 -15.65 5.45 8.17
CA GLN A 65 -16.97 6.05 8.25
C GLN A 65 -17.02 7.25 7.31
N CYS A 66 -17.79 7.11 6.24
CA CYS A 66 -17.92 8.13 5.20
C CYS A 66 -18.73 9.33 5.70
N PRO A 67 -18.59 10.53 5.09
CA PRO A 67 -19.36 11.72 5.44
C PRO A 67 -20.88 11.54 5.29
N ASP A 68 -21.32 10.66 4.38
CA ASP A 68 -22.72 10.30 4.13
C ASP A 68 -23.24 9.18 5.04
N GLN A 69 -22.46 8.85 6.10
CA GLN A 69 -22.74 7.81 7.11
C GLN A 69 -22.57 6.37 6.61
N ASP A 70 -22.22 6.16 5.35
CA ASP A 70 -21.86 4.83 4.88
C ASP A 70 -20.59 4.30 5.53
N ILE A 71 -20.46 2.98 5.64
CA ILE A 71 -19.32 2.32 6.26
C ILE A 71 -18.62 1.45 5.23
N LEU A 72 -17.29 1.61 5.16
CA LEU A 72 -16.40 0.71 4.45
C LEU A 72 -15.57 -0.06 5.49
N PHE A 73 -15.78 -1.35 5.58
CA PHE A 73 -15.05 -2.23 6.47
C PHE A 73 -14.04 -3.04 5.64
N PHE A 74 -12.77 -2.71 5.77
CA PHE A 74 -11.68 -3.39 5.08
C PHE A 74 -11.07 -4.45 5.97
N SER A 75 -10.88 -5.65 5.44
CA SER A 75 -10.19 -6.72 6.14
C SER A 75 -9.30 -7.52 5.22
N ARG A 76 -8.15 -7.92 5.76
CA ARG A 76 -7.24 -8.87 5.13
C ARG A 76 -7.26 -10.17 5.92
N HIS A 77 -7.35 -11.29 5.20
CA HIS A 77 -7.34 -12.63 5.78
C HIS A 77 -8.57 -13.02 6.63
N MET A 78 -9.60 -12.16 6.74
CA MET A 78 -10.85 -12.57 7.37
C MET A 78 -11.61 -13.55 6.46
N PRO A 79 -12.09 -14.69 6.99
CA PRO A 79 -12.95 -15.59 6.23
C PRO A 79 -14.20 -14.89 5.70
N VAL A 80 -14.66 -15.30 4.52
CA VAL A 80 -15.81 -14.67 3.86
C VAL A 80 -17.11 -14.87 4.64
N ASP A 81 -17.28 -16.03 5.25
CA ASP A 81 -18.40 -16.36 6.15
C ASP A 81 -18.46 -15.45 7.38
N GLU A 82 -17.32 -15.05 7.92
CA GLU A 82 -17.24 -14.11 9.02
C GLU A 82 -17.61 -12.67 8.60
N LEU A 83 -17.21 -12.25 7.39
CA LEU A 83 -17.64 -10.97 6.81
C LEU A 83 -19.17 -10.96 6.58
N TYR A 84 -19.75 -12.06 6.12
CA TYR A 84 -21.20 -12.20 5.98
C TYR A 84 -21.89 -12.19 7.35
N ALA A 85 -21.31 -12.79 8.39
CA ALA A 85 -21.87 -12.75 9.74
C ALA A 85 -21.92 -11.30 10.28
N ILE A 86 -20.88 -10.49 10.00
CA ILE A 86 -20.88 -9.05 10.33
C ILE A 86 -22.01 -8.32 9.59
N ALA A 87 -22.19 -8.63 8.29
CA ALA A 87 -23.26 -8.07 7.47
C ALA A 87 -24.65 -8.43 8.00
N ASP A 88 -24.86 -9.71 8.34
CA ASP A 88 -26.12 -10.18 8.92
C ASP A 88 -26.43 -9.52 10.28
N ASP A 89 -25.41 -9.35 11.11
CA ASP A 89 -25.55 -8.63 12.39
C ASP A 89 -25.95 -7.18 12.17
N PHE A 90 -25.36 -6.51 11.16
CA PHE A 90 -25.75 -5.15 10.81
C PHE A 90 -27.21 -5.08 10.34
N ILE A 91 -27.63 -5.99 9.46
CA ILE A 91 -29.00 -6.07 8.96
C ILE A 91 -29.95 -6.24 10.14
N ARG A 92 -29.68 -7.20 11.06
CA ARG A 92 -30.54 -7.46 12.24
C ARG A 92 -30.61 -6.28 13.19
N ALA A 93 -29.48 -5.59 13.43
CA ALA A 93 -29.43 -4.43 14.32
C ALA A 93 -30.18 -3.21 13.75
N ASN A 94 -30.22 -3.08 12.42
CA ASN A 94 -30.78 -1.92 11.72
C ASN A 94 -32.06 -2.23 10.94
N TYR A 95 -32.61 -3.44 11.07
CA TYR A 95 -33.85 -3.83 10.43
C TYR A 95 -35.02 -3.17 11.16
N ASN A 96 -35.51 -2.07 10.62
CA ASN A 96 -36.62 -1.34 11.19
C ASN A 96 -37.97 -1.80 10.63
N SER A 97 -39.05 -1.49 11.37
CA SER A 97 -40.46 -1.76 11.06
C SER A 97 -40.96 -1.26 9.69
N HIS A 98 -40.11 -0.63 8.88
CA HIS A 98 -40.43 -0.07 7.56
C HIS A 98 -39.83 -0.87 6.39
N GLY A 99 -39.12 -1.96 6.65
CA GLY A 99 -38.74 -2.96 5.61
C GLY A 99 -37.62 -2.57 4.65
N GLU A 100 -36.94 -1.47 4.83
CA GLU A 100 -35.76 -1.10 4.04
C GLU A 100 -34.49 -1.57 4.78
N ALA A 101 -33.94 -2.70 4.33
CA ALA A 101 -32.60 -3.11 4.70
C ALA A 101 -31.59 -2.20 3.97
N GLY A 102 -30.56 -1.72 4.70
CA GLY A 102 -29.45 -1.02 4.05
C GLY A 102 -28.80 -1.89 2.98
N GLU A 103 -28.29 -1.28 1.93
CA GLU A 103 -27.58 -1.99 0.87
C GLU A 103 -26.22 -2.47 1.42
N ILE A 104 -25.94 -3.77 1.25
CA ILE A 104 -24.69 -4.38 1.66
C ILE A 104 -24.05 -5.05 0.46
N ALA A 105 -22.75 -4.79 0.27
CA ALA A 105 -21.96 -5.42 -0.77
C ALA A 105 -20.56 -5.83 -0.26
N LEU A 106 -20.05 -6.95 -0.76
CA LEU A 106 -18.70 -7.44 -0.47
C LEU A 106 -17.86 -7.37 -1.74
N TYR A 107 -16.73 -6.71 -1.65
CA TYR A 107 -15.80 -6.54 -2.75
C TYR A 107 -14.44 -7.16 -2.43
N ASP A 108 -13.81 -7.79 -3.42
CA ASP A 108 -12.39 -8.16 -3.39
C ASP A 108 -11.59 -7.04 -4.07
N LEU A 109 -10.68 -6.38 -3.34
CA LEU A 109 -10.02 -5.18 -3.83
C LEU A 109 -9.13 -5.42 -5.05
N CYS A 110 -8.62 -6.63 -5.20
CA CYS A 110 -7.78 -7.00 -6.34
C CYS A 110 -8.61 -7.31 -7.60
N HIS A 111 -9.79 -7.91 -7.44
CA HIS A 111 -10.65 -8.33 -8.56
C HIS A 111 -11.69 -7.26 -8.91
N ASP A 112 -12.31 -6.65 -7.90
CA ASP A 112 -13.40 -5.68 -8.05
C ASP A 112 -12.90 -4.22 -8.04
N TRP A 113 -11.61 -4.00 -8.31
CA TRP A 113 -10.94 -2.72 -8.16
C TRP A 113 -11.64 -1.56 -8.92
N ARG A 114 -12.24 -1.85 -10.09
CA ARG A 114 -12.97 -0.83 -10.87
C ARG A 114 -14.21 -0.35 -10.15
N ILE A 115 -14.99 -1.28 -9.61
CA ILE A 115 -16.22 -0.98 -8.86
C ILE A 115 -15.85 -0.24 -7.57
N MET A 116 -14.78 -0.68 -6.89
CA MET A 116 -14.29 -0.03 -5.68
C MET A 116 -13.82 1.40 -5.96
N LYS A 117 -13.10 1.62 -7.06
CA LYS A 117 -12.69 2.97 -7.47
C LYS A 117 -13.88 3.90 -7.70
N ASP A 118 -14.88 3.45 -8.44
CA ASP A 118 -16.10 4.22 -8.70
C ASP A 118 -16.84 4.52 -7.39
N LEU A 119 -16.90 3.55 -6.47
CA LEU A 119 -17.49 3.75 -5.15
C LEU A 119 -16.74 4.83 -4.36
N LEU A 120 -15.42 4.78 -4.29
CA LEU A 120 -14.59 5.75 -3.58
C LEU A 120 -14.72 7.16 -4.18
N LEU A 121 -14.74 7.27 -5.50
CA LEU A 121 -14.94 8.56 -6.20
C LEU A 121 -16.30 9.18 -5.87
N ASN A 122 -17.36 8.37 -5.82
CA ASN A 122 -18.71 8.83 -5.47
C ASN A 122 -18.82 9.28 -4.00
N LYS A 123 -17.97 8.77 -3.10
CA LYS A 123 -17.91 9.15 -1.69
C LYS A 123 -17.02 10.36 -1.42
N THR A 124 -16.16 10.71 -2.35
CA THR A 124 -15.20 11.82 -2.20
C THR A 124 -15.76 13.08 -2.88
N PRO A 125 -16.01 14.16 -2.15
CA PRO A 125 -16.48 15.42 -2.74
C PRO A 125 -15.51 15.95 -3.80
N LEU A 126 -16.02 16.46 -4.93
CA LEU A 126 -15.23 16.99 -6.04
C LEU A 126 -14.20 18.07 -5.62
N CYS A 127 -14.51 18.87 -4.60
CA CYS A 127 -13.59 19.89 -4.10
C CYS A 127 -12.33 19.31 -3.44
N VAL A 128 -12.37 18.06 -2.99
CA VAL A 128 -11.23 17.38 -2.34
C VAL A 128 -10.33 16.69 -3.37
N LEU A 129 -10.90 16.28 -4.50
CA LEU A 129 -10.13 15.64 -5.60
C LEU A 129 -9.12 16.59 -6.28
N GLN A 130 -9.24 17.92 -6.06
CA GLN A 130 -8.32 18.92 -6.61
C GLN A 130 -7.20 19.31 -5.66
N GLN A 131 -7.22 18.86 -4.41
CA GLN A 131 -6.09 19.01 -3.51
C GLN A 131 -5.16 17.82 -3.71
N GLU A 132 -4.09 18.03 -4.49
CA GLU A 132 -2.92 17.15 -4.44
C GLU A 132 -2.54 17.00 -2.97
N ALA A 133 -2.45 15.76 -2.48
CA ALA A 133 -1.96 15.48 -1.14
C ALA A 133 -0.51 15.98 -1.08
N THR A 134 -0.32 17.23 -0.70
CA THR A 134 0.98 17.78 -0.39
C THR A 134 1.41 17.11 0.91
N LEU A 135 2.20 16.05 0.77
CA LEU A 135 3.02 15.54 1.86
C LEU A 135 3.88 16.72 2.37
N PRO A 136 4.10 16.84 3.69
CA PRO A 136 4.90 17.94 4.22
C PRO A 136 6.24 17.97 3.50
N ALA A 137 6.56 19.14 2.89
CA ALA A 137 7.82 19.36 2.22
C ALA A 137 8.92 19.36 3.31
N TYR A 138 9.68 18.29 3.39
CA TYR A 138 10.95 18.28 4.10
C TYR A 138 11.97 19.01 3.24
N ASP A 139 12.61 20.03 3.83
CA ASP A 139 13.66 20.81 3.20
C ASP A 139 14.95 19.96 3.11
N PHE A 140 15.26 19.47 1.92
CA PHE A 140 16.47 18.70 1.63
C PHE A 140 17.43 19.55 0.80
N GLY A 141 18.29 20.30 1.48
CA GLY A 141 19.22 21.28 0.88
C GLY A 141 20.25 20.78 -0.14
N GLU A 142 20.16 19.54 -0.65
CA GLU A 142 21.10 18.98 -1.64
C GLU A 142 20.46 18.18 -2.79
N VAL A 143 19.15 18.28 -3.00
CA VAL A 143 18.41 17.43 -3.97
C VAL A 143 18.82 17.72 -5.43
N ASP A 144 19.17 18.96 -5.76
CA ASP A 144 19.47 19.34 -7.15
C ASP A 144 20.81 18.76 -7.66
N ALA A 145 21.81 18.63 -6.77
CA ALA A 145 23.09 18.00 -7.12
C ALA A 145 22.94 16.48 -7.40
N LEU A 146 22.00 15.83 -6.73
CA LEU A 146 21.73 14.40 -6.90
C LEU A 146 20.95 14.10 -8.21
N ARG A 147 20.12 15.02 -8.69
CA ARG A 147 19.37 14.86 -9.94
C ARG A 147 20.27 14.67 -11.16
N ASP A 148 21.43 15.35 -11.21
CA ASP A 148 22.36 15.20 -12.34
C ASP A 148 23.06 13.84 -12.33
N VAL A 149 23.32 13.25 -11.17
CA VAL A 149 23.89 11.90 -11.03
C VAL A 149 22.94 10.86 -11.61
N PHE A 150 21.62 11.05 -11.48
CA PHE A 150 20.64 10.06 -11.97
C PHE A 150 20.22 10.21 -13.43
N LYS A 151 20.61 11.27 -14.14
CA LYS A 151 20.44 11.35 -15.59
C LYS A 151 21.22 10.24 -16.31
N GLU A 152 22.42 9.90 -15.81
CA GLU A 152 23.23 8.82 -16.34
C GLU A 152 22.73 7.42 -15.90
N ALA A 153 22.12 7.32 -14.72
CA ALA A 153 21.56 6.07 -14.19
C ALA A 153 20.50 5.45 -15.12
N LYS A 154 19.73 6.26 -15.82
CA LYS A 154 18.72 5.83 -16.79
C LYS A 154 19.35 5.02 -17.94
N GLN A 155 20.47 5.47 -18.47
CA GLN A 155 21.18 4.75 -19.54
C GLN A 155 21.83 3.46 -19.02
N LEU A 156 22.39 3.50 -17.82
CA LEU A 156 23.00 2.34 -17.17
C LEU A 156 21.97 1.21 -16.93
N ARG A 157 20.78 1.53 -16.42
CA ARG A 157 19.72 0.55 -16.13
C ARG A 157 19.19 -0.12 -17.40
N SER A 158 19.06 0.61 -18.50
CA SER A 158 18.47 0.08 -19.74
C SER A 158 19.31 -0.98 -20.45
N ALA A 159 20.63 -0.91 -20.28
CA ALA A 159 21.59 -1.80 -20.94
C ALA A 159 22.18 -2.88 -19.99
N ARG A 160 21.83 -2.83 -18.70
CA ARG A 160 22.45 -3.65 -17.67
C ARG A 160 21.95 -5.09 -17.69
N MET A 161 22.89 -6.02 -17.66
CA MET A 161 22.64 -7.45 -17.44
C MET A 161 23.82 -8.03 -16.63
N PRO A 162 23.59 -8.72 -15.52
CA PRO A 162 22.30 -8.96 -14.87
C PRO A 162 21.73 -7.70 -14.20
N LEU A 163 20.41 -7.70 -13.97
CA LEU A 163 19.74 -6.63 -13.24
C LEU A 163 20.27 -6.52 -11.80
N HIS A 164 20.40 -5.32 -11.31
CA HIS A 164 20.78 -5.02 -9.93
C HIS A 164 19.53 -4.91 -9.03
N VAL A 165 19.37 -5.87 -8.11
CA VAL A 165 18.27 -5.93 -7.17
C VAL A 165 18.79 -5.54 -5.79
N MET A 166 18.26 -4.46 -5.24
CA MET A 166 18.59 -3.99 -3.90
C MET A 166 17.57 -4.48 -2.90
N ILE A 167 18.05 -4.98 -1.76
CA ILE A 167 17.25 -5.49 -0.64
C ILE A 167 17.61 -4.68 0.59
N VAL A 168 16.64 -3.92 1.11
CA VAL A 168 16.77 -3.12 2.33
C VAL A 168 15.91 -3.77 3.42
N GLU A 169 16.53 -4.40 4.39
CA GLU A 169 15.90 -5.24 5.41
C GLU A 169 16.81 -5.33 6.63
N ASP A 170 16.34 -5.02 7.81
CA ASP A 170 17.14 -5.06 9.03
C ASP A 170 17.34 -6.49 9.57
N ASP A 171 16.29 -7.35 9.44
CA ASP A 171 16.41 -8.75 9.85
C ASP A 171 17.35 -9.55 8.92
N ALA A 172 18.48 -9.95 9.49
CA ALA A 172 19.50 -10.68 8.75
C ALA A 172 19.02 -12.03 8.18
N LEU A 173 18.06 -12.69 8.83
CA LEU A 173 17.51 -13.96 8.34
C LEU A 173 16.65 -13.73 7.12
N THR A 174 15.69 -12.80 7.19
CA THR A 174 14.82 -12.40 6.07
C THR A 174 15.66 -11.93 4.89
N ARG A 175 16.65 -11.07 5.12
CA ARG A 175 17.57 -10.58 4.08
C ARG A 175 18.31 -11.72 3.38
N ARG A 176 18.83 -12.70 4.14
CA ARG A 176 19.50 -13.89 3.58
C ARG A 176 18.55 -14.79 2.80
N MET A 177 17.31 -14.97 3.27
CA MET A 177 16.30 -15.77 2.57
C MET A 177 15.96 -15.15 1.21
N VAL A 178 15.73 -13.84 1.16
CA VAL A 178 15.47 -13.12 -0.10
C VAL A 178 16.68 -13.20 -1.02
N ALA A 179 17.89 -12.90 -0.50
CA ALA A 179 19.12 -12.99 -1.27
C ALA A 179 19.36 -14.39 -1.85
N SER A 180 19.13 -15.44 -1.06
CA SER A 180 19.28 -16.82 -1.52
C SER A 180 18.33 -17.19 -2.66
N ALA A 181 17.13 -16.63 -2.67
CA ALA A 181 16.14 -16.90 -3.71
C ALA A 181 16.51 -16.30 -5.08
N PHE A 182 17.36 -15.25 -5.11
CA PHE A 182 17.61 -14.46 -6.32
C PHE A 182 19.08 -14.36 -6.75
N LYS A 183 20.05 -14.74 -5.91
CA LYS A 183 21.50 -14.59 -6.16
C LYS A 183 22.03 -15.23 -7.44
N GLU A 184 21.36 -16.24 -7.98
CA GLU A 184 21.80 -16.94 -9.18
C GLU A 184 21.48 -16.17 -10.47
N ASN A 185 20.45 -15.30 -10.43
CA ASN A 185 19.93 -14.65 -11.61
C ASN A 185 20.15 -13.12 -11.65
N TYR A 186 20.47 -12.52 -10.48
CA TYR A 186 20.55 -11.08 -10.32
C TYR A 186 21.78 -10.65 -9.53
N ALA A 187 22.28 -9.43 -9.78
CA ALA A 187 23.30 -8.81 -8.93
C ALA A 187 22.62 -8.22 -7.70
N LEU A 188 22.93 -8.75 -6.51
CA LEU A 188 22.27 -8.37 -5.28
C LEU A 188 23.07 -7.30 -4.52
N ILE A 189 22.35 -6.26 -4.09
CA ILE A 189 22.85 -5.21 -3.21
C ILE A 189 22.04 -5.29 -1.93
N ASN A 190 22.71 -5.36 -0.78
CA ASN A 190 22.07 -5.49 0.52
C ASN A 190 22.31 -4.23 1.35
N ALA A 191 21.28 -3.80 2.09
CA ALA A 191 21.37 -2.77 3.11
C ALA A 191 20.59 -3.22 4.35
N SER A 192 21.08 -2.87 5.54
CA SER A 192 20.48 -3.25 6.81
C SER A 192 19.80 -2.08 7.53
N ASN A 193 19.94 -0.87 7.01
CA ASN A 193 19.43 0.36 7.56
C ASN A 193 19.26 1.42 6.45
N ALA A 194 18.64 2.55 6.77
CA ALA A 194 18.35 3.59 5.80
C ALA A 194 19.60 4.30 5.27
N GLN A 195 20.62 4.49 6.11
CA GLN A 195 21.86 5.10 5.68
C GLN A 195 22.55 4.25 4.61
N GLU A 196 22.76 2.97 4.88
CA GLU A 196 23.31 2.03 3.88
C GLU A 196 22.45 1.96 2.62
N ALA A 197 21.11 2.05 2.76
CA ALA A 197 20.20 2.05 1.64
C ALA A 197 20.45 3.23 0.71
N ILE A 198 20.53 4.45 1.23
CA ILE A 198 20.77 5.65 0.43
C ILE A 198 22.17 5.62 -0.20
N GLU A 199 23.22 5.29 0.57
CA GLU A 199 24.59 5.18 0.05
C GLU A 199 24.71 4.17 -1.11
N ASN A 200 24.12 2.99 -0.93
CA ASN A 200 24.13 1.94 -1.94
C ASN A 200 23.27 2.31 -3.17
N TYR A 201 22.14 3.02 -2.94
CA TYR A 201 21.31 3.51 -4.05
C TYR A 201 22.07 4.50 -4.93
N LEU A 202 22.75 5.48 -4.31
CA LEU A 202 23.54 6.47 -5.01
C LEU A 202 24.74 5.84 -5.78
N THR A 203 25.39 4.85 -5.16
CA THR A 203 26.57 4.22 -5.72
C THR A 203 26.24 3.27 -6.89
N HIS A 204 25.14 2.54 -6.78
CA HIS A 204 24.87 1.42 -7.69
C HIS A 204 23.70 1.66 -8.65
N ALA A 205 22.86 2.68 -8.40
CA ALA A 205 21.65 2.95 -9.16
C ALA A 205 20.87 1.67 -9.50
N PRO A 206 20.34 0.91 -8.49
CA PRO A 206 19.73 -0.40 -8.70
C PRO A 206 18.52 -0.32 -9.65
N ASP A 207 18.24 -1.43 -10.35
CA ASP A 207 17.08 -1.51 -11.25
C ASP A 207 15.76 -1.64 -10.48
N ILE A 208 15.81 -2.20 -9.27
CA ILE A 208 14.70 -2.31 -8.35
C ILE A 208 15.20 -2.30 -6.90
N VAL A 209 14.40 -1.69 -6.02
CA VAL A 209 14.61 -1.69 -4.57
C VAL A 209 13.43 -2.38 -3.91
N PHE A 210 13.70 -3.43 -3.12
CA PHE A 210 12.76 -3.96 -2.12
C PHE A 210 13.09 -3.34 -0.78
N LEU A 211 12.16 -2.55 -0.22
CA LEU A 211 12.41 -1.67 0.91
C LEU A 211 11.46 -1.99 2.08
N ASP A 212 12.03 -2.43 3.20
CA ASP A 212 11.25 -2.61 4.42
C ASP A 212 10.81 -1.26 5.01
N ILE A 213 9.63 -1.25 5.62
CA ILE A 213 9.09 -0.08 6.34
C ILE A 213 9.78 0.08 7.70
N GLY A 214 10.06 -1.03 8.40
CA GLY A 214 10.57 -1.04 9.77
C GLY A 214 12.10 -1.09 9.81
N LEU A 215 12.78 0.01 9.51
CA LEU A 215 14.23 0.10 9.63
C LEU A 215 14.63 0.63 11.01
N PRO A 216 15.85 0.29 11.51
CA PRO A 216 16.26 0.61 12.87
C PRO A 216 16.58 2.10 13.09
N ASP A 217 16.98 2.82 12.06
CA ASP A 217 17.44 4.21 12.10
C ASP A 217 16.37 5.21 11.67
N THR A 218 15.46 4.83 10.74
CA THR A 218 14.31 5.63 10.32
C THR A 218 13.25 4.78 9.65
N SER A 219 12.10 5.37 9.29
CA SER A 219 11.06 4.67 8.54
C SER A 219 11.47 4.44 7.08
N GLY A 220 11.14 3.26 6.52
CA GLY A 220 11.31 3.00 5.10
C GLY A 220 10.54 3.97 4.20
N PHE A 221 9.47 4.62 4.69
CA PHE A 221 8.79 5.69 3.96
C PHE A 221 9.68 6.92 3.76
N GLU A 222 10.53 7.25 4.72
CA GLU A 222 11.50 8.33 4.60
C GLU A 222 12.56 8.01 3.53
N VAL A 223 13.03 6.76 3.50
CA VAL A 223 13.96 6.28 2.45
C VAL A 223 13.29 6.33 1.07
N LEU A 224 12.03 5.86 0.96
CA LEU A 224 11.25 5.95 -0.27
C LEU A 224 11.17 7.40 -0.76
N HIS A 225 10.80 8.33 0.14
CA HIS A 225 10.66 9.74 -0.20
C HIS A 225 11.98 10.35 -0.69
N ARG A 226 13.10 10.05 -0.04
CA ARG A 226 14.44 10.52 -0.46
C ARG A 226 14.83 9.97 -1.83
N ILE A 227 14.62 8.68 -2.06
CA ILE A 227 14.89 8.06 -3.36
C ILE A 227 14.04 8.72 -4.45
N MET A 228 12.73 8.84 -4.26
CA MET A 228 11.81 9.42 -5.23
C MET A 228 12.06 10.91 -5.51
N ALA A 229 12.50 11.66 -4.50
CA ALA A 229 12.89 13.07 -4.66
C ALA A 229 14.14 13.23 -5.52
N SER A 230 15.11 12.32 -5.39
CA SER A 230 16.38 12.34 -6.14
C SER A 230 16.25 11.69 -7.52
N ASP A 231 15.51 10.59 -7.61
CA ASP A 231 15.27 9.81 -8.83
C ASP A 231 13.78 9.50 -9.00
N PRO A 232 13.00 10.38 -9.64
CA PRO A 232 11.57 10.16 -9.88
C PRO A 232 11.26 8.90 -10.72
N ASN A 233 12.25 8.31 -11.36
CA ASN A 233 12.15 7.10 -12.18
C ASN A 233 12.60 5.83 -11.42
N ALA A 234 12.87 5.93 -10.13
CA ALA A 234 13.21 4.80 -9.29
C ALA A 234 12.07 3.77 -9.27
N TYR A 235 12.42 2.49 -9.33
CA TYR A 235 11.45 1.40 -9.17
C TYR A 235 11.57 0.83 -7.75
N VAL A 236 10.74 1.32 -6.83
CA VAL A 236 10.76 0.94 -5.42
C VAL A 236 9.52 0.14 -5.08
N VAL A 237 9.70 -1.04 -4.50
CA VAL A 237 8.64 -1.90 -3.99
C VAL A 237 8.77 -1.99 -2.48
N MET A 238 7.74 -1.56 -1.75
CA MET A 238 7.75 -1.71 -0.30
C MET A 238 7.59 -3.18 0.09
N PHE A 239 8.32 -3.61 1.12
CA PHE A 239 8.41 -4.99 1.57
C PHE A 239 8.24 -5.04 3.08
N SER A 240 7.07 -5.41 3.61
CA SER A 240 6.81 -5.30 5.03
C SER A 240 5.96 -6.41 5.63
N GLY A 241 6.24 -6.75 6.89
CA GLY A 241 5.39 -7.63 7.71
C GLY A 241 4.09 -6.96 8.13
N ASN A 242 4.04 -5.64 8.06
CA ASN A 242 2.86 -4.85 8.44
C ASN A 242 2.18 -4.27 7.19
N ALA A 243 1.37 -5.11 6.55
CA ALA A 243 0.66 -4.76 5.32
C ALA A 243 -0.76 -4.22 5.60
N TYR A 244 -0.90 -3.32 6.57
CA TYR A 244 -2.15 -2.56 6.73
C TYR A 244 -2.45 -1.79 5.44
N LEU A 245 -3.74 -1.67 5.13
CA LEU A 245 -4.19 -1.00 3.91
C LEU A 245 -3.68 0.45 3.81
N ASP A 246 -3.65 1.15 4.95
CA ASP A 246 -3.09 2.49 5.09
C ASP A 246 -1.60 2.55 4.70
N ASN A 247 -0.80 1.57 5.11
CA ASN A 247 0.61 1.47 4.72
C ASN A 247 0.76 1.22 3.21
N VAL A 248 -0.08 0.35 2.63
CA VAL A 248 -0.07 0.07 1.19
C VAL A 248 -0.45 1.34 0.41
N ALA A 249 -1.53 2.02 0.83
CA ALA A 249 -1.99 3.24 0.19
C ALA A 249 -0.95 4.36 0.29
N SER A 250 -0.36 4.57 1.48
CA SER A 250 0.69 5.57 1.71
C SER A 250 1.95 5.29 0.88
N ALA A 251 2.37 4.01 0.78
CA ALA A 251 3.51 3.62 -0.04
C ALA A 251 3.31 3.99 -1.52
N LEU A 252 2.18 3.59 -2.09
CA LEU A 252 1.88 3.81 -3.50
C LEU A 252 1.69 5.30 -3.81
N SER A 253 1.06 6.06 -2.93
CA SER A 253 0.94 7.52 -3.04
C SER A 253 2.30 8.22 -2.91
N GLY A 254 3.20 7.71 -2.06
CA GLY A 254 4.56 8.21 -1.90
C GLY A 254 5.51 7.89 -3.06
N GLY A 255 5.02 7.22 -4.11
CA GLY A 255 5.80 6.93 -5.32
C GLY A 255 6.25 5.48 -5.47
N ALA A 256 6.04 4.59 -4.47
CA ALA A 256 6.36 3.18 -4.63
C ALA A 256 5.66 2.58 -5.85
N SER A 257 6.33 1.65 -6.54
CA SER A 257 5.78 0.94 -7.70
C SER A 257 4.92 -0.26 -7.31
N GLY A 258 5.02 -0.70 -6.06
CA GLY A 258 4.22 -1.81 -5.55
C GLY A 258 4.46 -2.10 -4.08
N PHE A 259 3.78 -3.14 -3.57
CA PHE A 259 3.87 -3.58 -2.19
C PHE A 259 3.90 -5.12 -2.10
N VAL A 260 4.83 -5.66 -1.31
CA VAL A 260 4.94 -7.09 -1.01
C VAL A 260 4.85 -7.31 0.49
N SER A 261 3.86 -8.09 0.93
CA SER A 261 3.75 -8.48 2.33
C SER A 261 4.69 -9.63 2.69
N LYS A 262 5.25 -9.61 3.89
CA LYS A 262 5.95 -10.75 4.48
C LYS A 262 4.92 -11.73 5.09
N PRO A 263 5.11 -13.06 5.00
CA PRO A 263 6.19 -13.73 4.29
C PRO A 263 6.05 -13.55 2.77
N PHE A 264 7.18 -13.32 2.08
CA PHE A 264 7.16 -13.05 0.65
C PHE A 264 6.91 -14.34 -0.17
N ARG A 265 6.27 -14.14 -1.33
CA ARG A 265 6.21 -15.16 -2.38
C ARG A 265 7.24 -14.81 -3.46
N LYS A 266 8.12 -15.77 -3.78
CA LYS A 266 9.18 -15.58 -4.78
C LYS A 266 8.62 -15.09 -6.12
N GLU A 267 7.50 -15.65 -6.54
CA GLU A 267 6.83 -15.33 -7.81
C GLU A 267 6.38 -13.87 -7.85
N LYS A 268 5.86 -13.34 -6.72
CA LYS A 268 5.42 -11.94 -6.64
C LYS A 268 6.62 -10.98 -6.76
N MET A 269 7.71 -11.26 -6.06
CA MET A 269 8.93 -10.45 -6.16
C MET A 269 9.54 -10.54 -7.57
N GLN A 270 9.56 -11.75 -8.17
CA GLN A 270 10.07 -11.97 -9.52
C GLN A 270 9.27 -11.19 -10.57
N ARG A 271 7.95 -11.08 -10.42
CA ARG A 271 7.10 -10.25 -11.26
C ARG A 271 7.57 -8.78 -11.23
N TYR A 272 7.76 -8.20 -10.04
CA TYR A 272 8.23 -6.82 -9.93
C TYR A 272 9.63 -6.61 -10.52
N ILE A 273 10.54 -7.58 -10.39
CA ILE A 273 11.85 -7.50 -11.03
C ILE A 273 11.73 -7.48 -12.55
N GLN A 274 10.81 -8.25 -13.14
CA GLN A 274 10.56 -8.23 -14.58
C GLN A 274 9.90 -6.93 -15.03
N GLU A 275 8.94 -6.43 -14.26
CA GLU A 275 8.26 -5.15 -14.52
C GLU A 275 9.23 -3.97 -14.45
N SER A 276 10.19 -3.95 -13.51
CA SER A 276 11.20 -2.89 -13.41
C SER A 276 12.08 -2.83 -14.67
N ALA A 277 12.45 -3.98 -15.22
CA ALA A 277 13.22 -4.03 -16.48
C ALA A 277 12.43 -3.44 -17.66
N LEU A 278 11.13 -3.68 -17.74
CA LEU A 278 10.27 -3.09 -18.76
C LEU A 278 10.10 -1.59 -18.55
N HIS A 279 9.89 -1.16 -17.29
CA HIS A 279 9.77 0.24 -16.92
C HIS A 279 10.99 1.06 -17.36
N HIS A 280 12.21 0.61 -17.08
CA HIS A 280 13.41 1.33 -17.46
C HIS A 280 13.65 1.36 -18.99
N ARG A 281 13.24 0.32 -19.73
CA ARG A 281 13.31 0.31 -21.19
C ARG A 281 12.33 1.30 -21.84
N GLN A 282 11.12 1.40 -21.34
CA GLN A 282 10.10 2.32 -21.87
C GLN A 282 10.43 3.80 -21.68
N GLN A 283 11.26 4.13 -20.69
CA GLN A 283 11.67 5.50 -20.44
C GLN A 283 12.69 6.05 -21.46
N ILE A 284 13.26 5.19 -22.31
CA ILE A 284 14.29 5.56 -23.29
C ILE A 284 13.70 5.68 -24.70
N ALA A 285 12.55 5.07 -24.93
CA ALA A 285 11.83 5.16 -26.20
C ALA A 285 11.08 6.49 -26.32
#